data_19f31b6ad18a3c1fe27f9eb1382a8153
#
_entry.id   19f31b6ad18a3c1fe27f9eb1382a8153
#
_cell.length_a   1.000
_cell.length_b   1.000
_cell.length_c   1.000
_cell.angle_alpha   90.00
_cell.angle_beta   90.00
_cell.angle_gamma   90.00
#
_symmetry.space_group_name_H-M   'P 1'
#
loop_
_entity.id
_entity.type
_entity.pdbx_description
1 polymer ?
#
loop_
_entity_poly.entity_id
_entity_poly.type
_entity_poly.pdbx_seq_one_letter_code
_entity_poly.pdbx_strand_id
1 'polypeptide(L)'
;MPATSAPRPAAGAPPHAPGARLVPLAVGGLVAVLYLWWSLLQWRRGEVPSWDLAIFTQLARSYAEGRGPEVHVKGHGYNLLGDHFHPVLVLLGPLYALFPSALTLLVLQDLLMGVCAWAIARSGVRLLGRGPGAALGLACGLSFGLQAAVAVQFHEVAVAVPMLALSLGALVERRWSAAAAWAAPVALVKEDLGLTVAVLGLVLARRARAAGAPARPGLLLAGWGTACSVLAVTVVLPALNPAGEFAYADRLDPAAVLADPLGALTALVVPGRKALTWLALVLTGAVLALRSPLALVALPTLLWRMLSPEPGYWGTGWHYSAVLMPVVLAALLDAVVRLRASRRPGAVRLGRAGPWAALGVALVLLPAHPLGDLADPAAYRPDPRAAAKEAVLAAVPEGASVATDLTLLHRLVPRAEVHWLGSTGDPAPDLVVVDRAGTAWGGSPPGDVAAWAEQRYGAAYEPVREQEHLVVVGRTGRAGPPVR
;
A
#
# COMPACT_ATOMS: atom_id res chain seq x y z
N MET A 1 -59.74 2.23 7.85
CA MET A 1 -58.34 2.09 7.39
C MET A 1 -57.50 1.64 8.56
N PRO A 2 -56.90 0.43 8.56
CA PRO A 2 -56.05 -0.01 9.66
C PRO A 2 -54.67 0.62 9.55
N ALA A 3 -54.20 1.20 10.66
CA ALA A 3 -52.89 1.78 10.82
C ALA A 3 -51.80 0.70 10.67
N THR A 4 -50.91 0.84 9.69
CA THR A 4 -49.73 0.02 9.54
C THR A 4 -48.75 0.35 10.65
N SER A 5 -48.61 -0.56 11.61
CA SER A 5 -47.60 -0.47 12.66
C SER A 5 -46.21 -0.50 12.07
N ALA A 6 -45.43 0.55 12.37
CA ALA A 6 -44.01 0.58 12.07
C ALA A 6 -43.28 -0.61 12.68
N PRO A 7 -42.30 -1.23 11.99
CA PRO A 7 -41.55 -2.34 12.57
C PRO A 7 -40.73 -1.83 13.76
N ARG A 8 -40.91 -2.48 14.92
CA ARG A 8 -40.11 -2.25 16.12
C ARG A 8 -38.62 -2.36 15.79
N PRO A 9 -37.76 -1.45 16.31
CA PRO A 9 -36.34 -1.66 16.23
C PRO A 9 -35.98 -3.00 16.87
N ALA A 10 -35.15 -3.78 16.15
CA ALA A 10 -34.64 -5.05 16.62
C ALA A 10 -34.03 -4.86 18.02
N ALA A 11 -34.47 -5.71 18.96
CA ALA A 11 -34.01 -5.76 20.34
C ALA A 11 -32.46 -5.69 20.36
N GLY A 12 -31.92 -4.88 21.25
CA GLY A 12 -30.50 -4.67 21.43
C GLY A 12 -29.73 -5.98 21.42
N ALA A 13 -28.60 -5.99 20.71
CA ALA A 13 -27.68 -7.12 20.73
C ALA A 13 -27.36 -7.46 22.18
N PRO A 14 -27.34 -8.77 22.55
CA PRO A 14 -27.03 -9.18 23.91
C PRO A 14 -25.68 -8.60 24.36
N PRO A 15 -25.53 -8.27 25.66
CA PRO A 15 -24.29 -7.73 26.18
C PRO A 15 -23.17 -8.68 25.79
N HIS A 16 -22.09 -8.12 25.19
CA HIS A 16 -20.99 -8.87 24.60
C HIS A 16 -20.45 -9.87 25.61
N ALA A 17 -20.61 -11.18 25.34
CA ALA A 17 -20.02 -12.22 26.15
C ALA A 17 -18.54 -11.94 26.39
N PRO A 18 -18.03 -12.15 27.62
CA PRO A 18 -16.60 -12.02 27.91
C PRO A 18 -15.78 -12.75 26.83
N GLY A 19 -14.80 -12.09 26.21
CA GLY A 19 -14.00 -12.65 25.12
C GLY A 19 -14.46 -12.29 23.69
N ALA A 20 -15.60 -11.65 23.45
CA ALA A 20 -15.99 -11.22 22.10
C ALA A 20 -15.04 -10.16 21.52
N ARG A 21 -14.34 -9.40 22.37
CA ARG A 21 -13.32 -8.42 21.98
C ARG A 21 -11.95 -9.05 21.72
N LEU A 22 -11.67 -10.22 22.31
CA LEU A 22 -10.36 -10.88 22.18
C LEU A 22 -10.18 -11.51 20.79
N VAL A 23 -11.25 -12.04 20.17
CA VAL A 23 -11.13 -12.68 18.85
C VAL A 23 -10.61 -11.73 17.76
N PRO A 24 -11.16 -10.52 17.57
CA PRO A 24 -10.60 -9.58 16.60
C PRO A 24 -9.15 -9.20 16.92
N LEU A 25 -8.82 -8.98 18.19
CA LEU A 25 -7.44 -8.65 18.60
C LEU A 25 -6.46 -9.80 18.29
N ALA A 26 -6.87 -11.04 18.56
CA ALA A 26 -6.06 -12.21 18.23
C ALA A 26 -5.84 -12.35 16.72
N VAL A 27 -6.88 -12.10 15.90
CA VAL A 27 -6.77 -12.13 14.44
C VAL A 27 -5.83 -11.04 13.94
N GLY A 28 -6.01 -9.79 14.38
CA GLY A 28 -5.14 -8.69 13.96
C GLY A 28 -3.70 -8.88 14.43
N GLY A 29 -3.51 -9.32 15.68
CA GLY A 29 -2.18 -9.63 16.23
C GLY A 29 -1.47 -10.75 15.49
N LEU A 30 -2.18 -11.85 15.17
CA LEU A 30 -1.63 -12.94 14.36
C LEU A 30 -1.18 -12.46 12.99
N VAL A 31 -2.02 -11.68 12.30
CA VAL A 31 -1.69 -11.15 10.97
C VAL A 31 -0.48 -10.22 11.04
N ALA A 32 -0.42 -9.31 12.03
CA ALA A 32 0.73 -8.43 12.24
C ALA A 32 2.02 -9.23 12.49
N VAL A 33 1.97 -10.27 13.35
CA VAL A 33 3.13 -11.12 13.64
C VAL A 33 3.61 -11.88 12.40
N LEU A 34 2.70 -12.43 11.59
CA LEU A 34 3.07 -13.13 10.35
C LEU A 34 3.78 -12.20 9.37
N TYR A 35 3.27 -10.97 9.18
CA TYR A 35 3.90 -10.00 8.29
C TYR A 35 5.22 -9.48 8.84
N LEU A 36 5.30 -9.15 10.13
CA LEU A 36 6.55 -8.77 10.79
C LEU A 36 7.62 -9.85 10.62
N TRP A 37 7.24 -11.11 10.81
CA TRP A 37 8.17 -12.23 10.63
C TRP A 37 8.66 -12.29 9.19
N TRP A 38 7.75 -12.24 8.22
CA TRP A 38 8.12 -12.27 6.80
C TRP A 38 8.99 -11.06 6.39
N SER A 39 8.62 -9.85 6.80
CA SER A 39 9.40 -8.63 6.52
C SER A 39 10.80 -8.67 7.13
N LEU A 40 10.95 -9.23 8.34
CA LEU A 40 12.27 -9.42 8.96
C LEU A 40 13.12 -10.45 8.20
N LEU A 41 12.53 -11.52 7.65
CA LEU A 41 13.25 -12.46 6.79
C LEU A 41 13.68 -11.78 5.48
N GLN A 42 12.81 -11.04 4.82
CA GLN A 42 13.14 -10.26 3.62
C GLN A 42 14.31 -9.29 3.93
N TRP A 43 14.25 -8.57 5.04
CA TRP A 43 15.32 -7.68 5.48
C TRP A 43 16.65 -8.40 5.69
N ARG A 44 16.64 -9.56 6.34
CA ARG A 44 17.85 -10.39 6.58
C ARG A 44 18.43 -10.96 5.29
N ARG A 45 17.60 -11.24 4.30
CA ARG A 45 18.04 -11.69 2.96
C ARG A 45 18.57 -10.54 2.12
N GLY A 46 18.44 -9.29 2.58
CA GLY A 46 18.88 -8.11 1.84
C GLY A 46 18.12 -7.89 0.54
N GLU A 47 16.87 -8.35 0.48
CA GLU A 47 16.01 -8.19 -0.69
C GLU A 47 15.51 -6.76 -0.83
N VAL A 48 15.63 -6.21 -2.03
CA VAL A 48 15.18 -4.86 -2.37
C VAL A 48 14.34 -4.94 -3.65
N PRO A 49 13.02 -5.10 -3.53
CA PRO A 49 12.13 -5.26 -4.68
C PRO A 49 11.99 -3.99 -5.52
N SER A 50 12.21 -2.82 -4.91
CA SER A 50 12.09 -1.50 -5.55
C SER A 50 12.86 -0.44 -4.78
N TRP A 51 12.86 0.78 -5.27
CA TRP A 51 13.43 1.95 -4.59
C TRP A 51 12.48 2.61 -3.58
N ASP A 52 11.19 2.17 -3.54
CA ASP A 52 10.13 2.87 -2.78
C ASP A 52 10.41 2.94 -1.29
N LEU A 53 10.96 1.87 -0.69
CA LEU A 53 11.34 1.91 0.73
C LEU A 53 12.37 3.02 1.00
N ALA A 54 13.32 3.23 0.10
CA ALA A 54 14.32 4.31 0.24
C ALA A 54 13.65 5.69 0.08
N ILE A 55 12.78 5.87 -0.91
CA ILE A 55 12.00 7.08 -1.15
C ILE A 55 11.24 7.48 0.11
N PHE A 56 10.42 6.57 0.64
CA PHE A 56 9.59 6.88 1.81
C PHE A 56 10.40 6.98 3.11
N THR A 57 11.54 6.29 3.23
CA THR A 57 12.44 6.46 4.37
C THR A 57 13.09 7.86 4.34
N GLN A 58 13.53 8.33 3.16
CA GLN A 58 14.10 9.65 2.99
C GLN A 58 13.03 10.75 3.22
N LEU A 59 11.80 10.54 2.74
CA LEU A 59 10.68 11.42 3.04
C LEU A 59 10.42 11.52 4.55
N ALA A 60 10.38 10.38 5.25
CA ALA A 60 10.17 10.35 6.69
C ALA A 60 11.29 11.07 7.45
N ARG A 61 12.55 10.88 7.03
CA ARG A 61 13.71 11.59 7.56
C ARG A 61 13.59 13.09 7.30
N SER A 62 13.26 13.51 6.08
CA SER A 62 13.12 14.90 5.70
C SER A 62 12.04 15.62 6.53
N TYR A 63 10.91 14.98 6.78
CA TYR A 63 9.87 15.48 7.69
C TYR A 63 10.36 15.53 9.15
N ALA A 64 11.11 14.53 9.62
CA ALA A 64 11.66 14.52 10.97
C ALA A 64 12.66 15.67 11.21
N GLU A 65 13.39 16.05 10.17
CA GLU A 65 14.37 17.15 10.17
C GLU A 65 13.73 18.53 9.84
N GLY A 66 12.42 18.58 9.58
CA GLY A 66 11.70 19.82 9.26
C GLY A 66 11.98 20.40 7.86
N ARG A 67 12.57 19.61 6.95
CA ARG A 67 12.91 20.04 5.58
C ARG A 67 11.73 19.94 4.59
N GLY A 68 10.62 19.35 4.99
CA GLY A 68 9.45 19.16 4.13
C GLY A 68 9.52 17.86 3.29
N PRO A 69 8.81 17.76 2.15
CA PRO A 69 8.70 16.54 1.36
C PRO A 69 9.85 16.35 0.34
N GLU A 70 11.07 16.64 0.73
CA GLU A 70 12.26 16.58 -0.14
C GLU A 70 12.85 15.17 -0.15
N VAL A 71 13.07 14.60 -1.37
CA VAL A 71 13.56 13.23 -1.57
C VAL A 71 14.58 13.18 -2.70
N HIS A 72 15.86 13.16 -2.35
CA HIS A 72 16.98 13.15 -3.28
C HIS A 72 17.14 11.83 -4.07
N VAL A 73 16.56 10.74 -3.59
CA VAL A 73 16.50 9.46 -4.34
C VAL A 73 15.77 9.63 -5.68
N LYS A 74 14.81 10.57 -5.77
CA LYS A 74 14.10 10.90 -7.02
C LYS A 74 14.80 11.98 -7.86
N GLY A 75 15.84 12.57 -7.34
CA GLY A 75 16.62 13.69 -7.90
C GLY A 75 16.90 14.75 -6.85
N HIS A 76 17.97 15.49 -7.02
CA HIS A 76 18.38 16.52 -6.05
C HIS A 76 17.25 17.55 -5.83
N GLY A 77 16.85 17.77 -4.58
CA GLY A 77 15.81 18.73 -4.21
C GLY A 77 14.38 18.32 -4.66
N TYR A 78 14.16 17.09 -5.07
CA TYR A 78 12.87 16.66 -5.60
C TYR A 78 11.77 16.70 -4.53
N ASN A 79 10.71 17.49 -4.81
CA ASN A 79 9.51 17.54 -3.95
C ASN A 79 8.60 16.35 -4.23
N LEU A 80 8.54 15.40 -3.30
CA LEU A 80 7.76 14.16 -3.50
C LEU A 80 6.24 14.39 -3.57
N LEU A 81 5.70 15.51 -3.03
CA LEU A 81 4.30 15.89 -3.23
C LEU A 81 4.00 16.34 -4.66
N GLY A 82 5.01 16.54 -5.51
CA GLY A 82 4.85 16.75 -6.95
C GLY A 82 4.82 15.44 -7.75
N ASP A 83 5.14 14.30 -7.12
CA ASP A 83 5.03 12.95 -7.71
C ASP A 83 3.66 12.34 -7.44
N HIS A 84 3.30 12.21 -6.15
CA HIS A 84 2.02 11.70 -5.68
C HIS A 84 1.46 12.55 -4.54
N PHE A 85 0.14 12.67 -4.47
CA PHE A 85 -0.54 13.44 -3.43
C PHE A 85 -0.74 12.62 -2.16
N HIS A 86 0.20 12.73 -1.22
CA HIS A 86 0.20 11.97 0.04
C HIS A 86 0.50 12.83 1.29
N PRO A 87 -0.20 13.96 1.50
CA PRO A 87 0.11 14.85 2.63
C PRO A 87 -0.01 14.17 4.00
N VAL A 88 -0.78 13.09 4.13
CA VAL A 88 -0.90 12.31 5.36
C VAL A 88 0.44 11.71 5.82
N LEU A 89 1.40 11.51 4.90
CA LEU A 89 2.70 10.95 5.22
C LEU A 89 3.61 11.88 6.05
N VAL A 90 3.22 13.14 6.26
CA VAL A 90 3.89 14.02 7.24
C VAL A 90 3.93 13.38 8.63
N LEU A 91 2.96 12.50 8.95
CA LEU A 91 2.92 11.74 10.20
C LEU A 91 4.07 10.72 10.35
N LEU A 92 4.79 10.39 9.28
CA LEU A 92 6.00 9.57 9.35
C LEU A 92 7.16 10.30 10.03
N GLY A 93 7.21 11.63 9.97
CA GLY A 93 8.29 12.42 10.56
C GLY A 93 8.48 12.18 12.06
N PRO A 94 7.47 12.39 12.92
CA PRO A 94 7.57 12.09 14.34
C PRO A 94 7.92 10.63 14.65
N LEU A 95 7.37 9.66 13.88
CA LEU A 95 7.67 8.26 14.06
C LEU A 95 9.13 7.95 13.74
N TYR A 96 9.64 8.48 12.63
CA TYR A 96 11.02 8.30 12.21
C TYR A 96 12.00 8.99 13.17
N ALA A 97 11.65 10.16 13.73
CA ALA A 97 12.46 10.83 14.74
C ALA A 97 12.71 9.96 15.98
N LEU A 98 11.72 9.12 16.35
CA LEU A 98 11.85 8.17 17.46
C LEU A 98 12.63 6.91 17.09
N PHE A 99 12.49 6.44 15.84
CA PHE A 99 13.08 5.20 15.35
C PHE A 99 13.67 5.43 13.95
N PRO A 100 14.88 6.04 13.83
CA PRO A 100 15.47 6.44 12.54
C PRO A 100 16.02 5.24 11.75
N SER A 101 15.12 4.49 11.12
CA SER A 101 15.44 3.30 10.33
C SER A 101 14.40 3.04 9.25
N ALA A 102 14.80 2.46 8.12
CA ALA A 102 13.86 1.96 7.12
C ALA A 102 12.99 0.81 7.65
N LEU A 103 13.48 0.03 8.63
CA LEU A 103 12.69 -0.99 9.34
C LEU A 103 11.45 -0.40 10.00
N THR A 104 11.48 0.85 10.43
CA THR A 104 10.34 1.54 11.04
C THR A 104 9.13 1.57 10.11
N LEU A 105 9.37 1.80 8.81
CA LEU A 105 8.31 1.83 7.82
C LEU A 105 7.75 0.43 7.53
N LEU A 106 8.62 -0.59 7.50
CA LEU A 106 8.19 -1.99 7.35
C LEU A 106 7.30 -2.42 8.53
N VAL A 107 7.77 -2.19 9.76
CA VAL A 107 7.01 -2.49 10.99
C VAL A 107 5.67 -1.74 11.00
N LEU A 108 5.67 -0.46 10.63
CA LEU A 108 4.44 0.34 10.54
C LEU A 108 3.45 -0.30 9.55
N GLN A 109 3.90 -0.64 8.33
CA GLN A 109 3.06 -1.29 7.33
C GLN A 109 2.44 -2.58 7.85
N ASP A 110 3.26 -3.45 8.45
CA ASP A 110 2.82 -4.75 8.96
C ASP A 110 1.77 -4.62 10.07
N LEU A 111 1.96 -3.66 10.97
CA LEU A 111 0.97 -3.32 12.00
C LEU A 111 -0.32 -2.79 11.40
N LEU A 112 -0.25 -1.93 10.36
CA LEU A 112 -1.43 -1.41 9.65
C LEU A 112 -2.22 -2.52 8.95
N MET A 113 -1.55 -3.54 8.38
CA MET A 113 -2.22 -4.72 7.81
C MET A 113 -2.92 -5.55 8.92
N GLY A 114 -2.28 -5.69 10.08
CA GLY A 114 -2.90 -6.29 11.26
C GLY A 114 -4.15 -5.53 11.73
N VAL A 115 -4.10 -4.19 11.75
CA VAL A 115 -5.26 -3.33 12.08
C VAL A 115 -6.38 -3.50 11.07
N CYS A 116 -6.07 -3.65 9.77
CA CYS A 116 -7.08 -3.94 8.75
C CYS A 116 -7.81 -5.26 9.03
N ALA A 117 -7.06 -6.33 9.28
CA ALA A 117 -7.63 -7.65 9.61
C ALA A 117 -8.47 -7.60 10.89
N TRP A 118 -7.98 -6.91 11.92
CA TRP A 118 -8.72 -6.64 13.15
C TRP A 118 -10.04 -5.91 12.90
N ALA A 119 -10.06 -4.86 12.06
CA ALA A 119 -11.24 -4.06 11.79
C ALA A 119 -12.33 -4.88 11.08
N ILE A 120 -11.95 -5.67 10.08
CA ILE A 120 -12.88 -6.61 9.39
C ILE A 120 -13.38 -7.68 10.36
N ALA A 121 -12.48 -8.32 11.14
CA ALA A 121 -12.86 -9.31 12.15
C ALA A 121 -13.84 -8.73 13.18
N ARG A 122 -13.59 -7.50 13.67
CA ARG A 122 -14.42 -6.81 14.67
C ARG A 122 -15.85 -6.59 14.17
N SER A 123 -16.01 -6.08 12.96
CA SER A 123 -17.33 -5.89 12.35
C SER A 123 -18.00 -7.25 12.06
N GLY A 124 -17.23 -8.23 11.58
CA GLY A 124 -17.70 -9.60 11.38
C GLY A 124 -18.18 -10.27 12.69
N VAL A 125 -17.41 -10.17 13.78
CA VAL A 125 -17.78 -10.71 15.10
C VAL A 125 -19.06 -10.07 15.63
N ARG A 126 -19.19 -8.76 15.48
CA ARG A 126 -20.40 -8.02 15.93
C ARG A 126 -21.66 -8.43 15.19
N LEU A 127 -21.56 -8.67 13.89
CA LEU A 127 -22.72 -8.91 13.02
C LEU A 127 -23.01 -10.39 12.79
N LEU A 128 -22.02 -11.26 12.86
CA LEU A 128 -22.14 -12.67 12.47
C LEU A 128 -21.74 -13.67 13.56
N GLY A 129 -21.11 -13.19 14.65
CA GLY A 129 -20.55 -14.03 15.71
C GLY A 129 -19.06 -14.35 15.52
N ARG A 130 -18.44 -14.97 16.54
CA ARG A 130 -16.99 -15.13 16.69
C ARG A 130 -16.33 -15.87 15.51
N GLY A 131 -16.81 -17.07 15.16
CA GLY A 131 -16.21 -17.91 14.11
C GLY A 131 -16.23 -17.25 12.73
N PRO A 132 -17.41 -16.88 12.20
CA PRO A 132 -17.48 -16.20 10.90
C PRO A 132 -16.75 -14.86 10.86
N GLY A 133 -16.72 -14.11 11.98
CA GLY A 133 -15.97 -12.87 12.08
C GLY A 133 -14.45 -13.09 12.04
N ALA A 134 -13.96 -14.11 12.74
CA ALA A 134 -12.55 -14.52 12.66
C ALA A 134 -12.17 -14.97 11.24
N ALA A 135 -13.03 -15.77 10.59
CA ALA A 135 -12.81 -16.23 9.22
C ALA A 135 -12.68 -15.06 8.23
N LEU A 136 -13.55 -14.04 8.34
CA LEU A 136 -13.44 -12.83 7.49
C LEU A 136 -12.17 -12.03 7.75
N GLY A 137 -11.80 -11.86 9.02
CA GLY A 137 -10.56 -11.13 9.35
C GLY A 137 -9.31 -11.86 8.89
N LEU A 138 -9.25 -13.19 9.05
CA LEU A 138 -8.16 -14.01 8.51
C LEU A 138 -8.16 -14.00 6.99
N ALA A 139 -9.31 -14.12 6.32
CA ALA A 139 -9.41 -14.01 4.86
C ALA A 139 -8.89 -12.65 4.37
N CYS A 140 -9.14 -11.56 5.12
CA CYS A 140 -8.58 -10.26 4.83
C CYS A 140 -7.06 -10.25 5.01
N GLY A 141 -6.58 -10.65 6.18
CA GLY A 141 -5.15 -10.60 6.52
C GLY A 141 -4.29 -11.52 5.65
N LEU A 142 -4.82 -12.66 5.20
CA LEU A 142 -4.14 -13.61 4.32
C LEU A 142 -4.42 -13.38 2.83
N SER A 143 -5.13 -12.30 2.46
CA SER A 143 -5.47 -12.01 1.07
C SER A 143 -4.24 -11.66 0.22
N PHE A 144 -4.29 -12.04 -1.05
CA PHE A 144 -3.18 -11.81 -1.98
C PHE A 144 -2.76 -10.34 -2.07
N GLY A 145 -3.72 -9.40 -2.00
CA GLY A 145 -3.44 -7.98 -2.16
C GLY A 145 -2.69 -7.38 -0.97
N LEU A 146 -2.92 -7.84 0.28
CA LEU A 146 -2.13 -7.41 1.43
C LEU A 146 -0.74 -8.04 1.41
N GLN A 147 -0.63 -9.32 1.07
CA GLN A 147 0.66 -10.01 0.95
C GLN A 147 1.54 -9.36 -0.11
N ALA A 148 0.98 -9.05 -1.30
CA ALA A 148 1.72 -8.39 -2.37
C ALA A 148 2.21 -6.99 -1.97
N ALA A 149 1.41 -6.23 -1.22
CA ALA A 149 1.82 -4.93 -0.72
C ALA A 149 2.98 -5.01 0.27
N VAL A 150 2.96 -6.00 1.17
CA VAL A 150 4.08 -6.22 2.12
C VAL A 150 5.34 -6.66 1.37
N ALA A 151 5.21 -7.51 0.35
CA ALA A 151 6.34 -8.01 -0.43
C ALA A 151 7.12 -6.91 -1.16
N VAL A 152 6.44 -5.88 -1.63
CA VAL A 152 7.08 -4.73 -2.30
C VAL A 152 7.49 -3.63 -1.34
N GLN A 153 7.41 -3.90 -0.04
CA GLN A 153 7.78 -3.03 1.06
C GLN A 153 6.83 -1.84 1.24
N PHE A 154 7.23 -0.83 2.02
CA PHE A 154 6.33 0.25 2.40
C PHE A 154 5.89 1.10 1.20
N HIS A 155 4.57 1.31 1.12
CA HIS A 155 3.93 2.27 0.23
C HIS A 155 2.85 3.06 0.99
N GLU A 156 2.54 4.26 0.52
CA GLU A 156 1.56 5.18 1.12
C GLU A 156 0.18 4.53 1.32
N VAL A 157 -0.22 3.64 0.40
CA VAL A 157 -1.51 2.95 0.47
C VAL A 157 -1.69 2.09 1.73
N ALA A 158 -0.61 1.71 2.40
CA ALA A 158 -0.66 1.00 3.67
C ALA A 158 -1.48 1.75 4.73
N VAL A 159 -1.44 3.10 4.71
CA VAL A 159 -2.20 3.96 5.62
C VAL A 159 -3.70 3.94 5.28
N ALA A 160 -4.05 3.87 4.00
CA ALA A 160 -5.45 3.84 3.56
C ALA A 160 -6.17 2.54 3.90
N VAL A 161 -5.47 1.40 3.89
CA VAL A 161 -6.04 0.05 4.05
C VAL A 161 -6.85 -0.10 5.35
N PRO A 162 -6.32 0.18 6.55
CA PRO A 162 -7.09 0.09 7.80
C PRO A 162 -8.20 1.16 7.89
N MET A 163 -8.00 2.35 7.34
CA MET A 163 -9.03 3.39 7.32
C MET A 163 -10.25 2.96 6.50
N LEU A 164 -10.03 2.35 5.33
CA LEU A 164 -11.10 1.78 4.52
C LEU A 164 -11.81 0.64 5.25
N ALA A 165 -11.08 -0.25 5.93
CA ALA A 165 -11.67 -1.34 6.71
C ALA A 165 -12.58 -0.82 7.83
N LEU A 166 -12.13 0.21 8.56
CA LEU A 166 -12.90 0.86 9.63
C LEU A 166 -14.12 1.59 9.09
N SER A 167 -13.96 2.33 8.00
CA SER A 167 -15.05 3.05 7.34
C SER A 167 -16.14 2.11 6.82
N LEU A 168 -15.76 1.11 6.05
CA LEU A 168 -16.69 0.16 5.45
C LEU A 168 -17.35 -0.72 6.51
N GLY A 169 -16.62 -1.12 7.55
CA GLY A 169 -17.18 -1.80 8.71
C GLY A 169 -18.25 -0.96 9.42
N ALA A 170 -17.97 0.32 9.68
CA ALA A 170 -18.92 1.26 10.25
C ALA A 170 -20.15 1.47 9.36
N LEU A 171 -19.97 1.47 8.02
CA LEU A 171 -21.06 1.59 7.06
C LEU A 171 -21.99 0.36 7.11
N VAL A 172 -21.44 -0.86 7.19
CA VAL A 172 -22.25 -2.08 7.35
C VAL A 172 -22.98 -2.09 8.70
N GLU A 173 -22.34 -1.58 9.76
CA GLU A 173 -22.91 -1.37 11.10
C GLU A 173 -23.94 -0.22 11.16
N ARG A 174 -24.21 0.50 10.04
CA ARG A 174 -25.08 1.69 9.95
C ARG A 174 -24.63 2.87 10.81
N ARG A 175 -23.36 3.00 11.07
CA ARG A 175 -22.73 4.10 11.81
C ARG A 175 -22.25 5.15 10.81
N TRP A 176 -23.20 5.90 10.24
CA TRP A 176 -22.97 6.77 9.06
C TRP A 176 -21.87 7.81 9.24
N SER A 177 -21.90 8.55 10.36
CA SER A 177 -20.88 9.59 10.63
C SER A 177 -19.51 8.99 10.87
N ALA A 178 -19.41 7.84 11.56
CA ALA A 178 -18.15 7.15 11.76
C ALA A 178 -17.58 6.61 10.45
N ALA A 179 -18.46 6.11 9.54
CA ALA A 179 -18.04 5.67 8.22
C ALA A 179 -17.44 6.84 7.42
N ALA A 180 -18.09 8.00 7.42
CA ALA A 180 -17.58 9.19 6.75
C ALA A 180 -16.26 9.68 7.37
N ALA A 181 -16.17 9.72 8.71
CA ALA A 181 -14.97 10.19 9.41
C ALA A 181 -13.74 9.34 9.12
N TRP A 182 -13.88 7.99 9.07
CA TRP A 182 -12.77 7.11 8.73
C TRP A 182 -12.40 7.13 7.24
N ALA A 183 -13.34 7.46 6.35
CA ALA A 183 -13.06 7.55 4.91
C ALA A 183 -12.42 8.89 4.51
N ALA A 184 -12.75 9.99 5.20
CA ALA A 184 -12.30 11.32 4.80
C ALA A 184 -10.77 11.45 4.65
N PRO A 185 -9.92 10.98 5.58
CA PRO A 185 -8.47 11.09 5.43
C PRO A 185 -7.87 10.18 4.34
N VAL A 186 -8.61 9.19 3.84
CA VAL A 186 -8.14 8.32 2.73
C VAL A 186 -7.87 9.14 1.46
N ALA A 187 -8.62 10.22 1.23
CA ALA A 187 -8.41 11.14 0.10
C ALA A 187 -7.08 11.92 0.18
N LEU A 188 -6.39 11.89 1.32
CA LEU A 188 -5.08 12.51 1.55
C LEU A 188 -3.92 11.51 1.49
N VAL A 189 -4.20 10.27 1.11
CA VAL A 189 -3.18 9.20 1.01
C VAL A 189 -2.61 9.09 -0.40
N LYS A 190 -3.47 9.25 -1.41
CA LYS A 190 -3.07 9.25 -2.82
C LYS A 190 -4.14 9.94 -3.66
N GLU A 191 -3.75 10.58 -4.75
CA GLU A 191 -4.62 11.38 -5.63
C GLU A 191 -5.83 10.60 -6.18
N ASP A 192 -5.66 9.32 -6.52
CA ASP A 192 -6.73 8.46 -7.06
C ASP A 192 -7.71 7.98 -5.98
N LEU A 193 -7.27 7.88 -4.73
CA LEU A 193 -8.12 7.42 -3.62
C LEU A 193 -9.22 8.42 -3.26
N GLY A 194 -9.10 9.69 -3.64
CA GLY A 194 -10.20 10.64 -3.49
C GLY A 194 -11.44 10.21 -4.30
N LEU A 195 -11.28 9.62 -5.50
CA LEU A 195 -12.40 9.07 -6.26
C LEU A 195 -13.01 7.83 -5.57
N THR A 196 -12.19 7.00 -4.94
CA THR A 196 -12.66 5.89 -4.11
C THR A 196 -13.50 6.40 -2.94
N VAL A 197 -13.06 7.47 -2.27
CA VAL A 197 -13.81 8.16 -1.20
C VAL A 197 -15.10 8.77 -1.73
N ALA A 198 -15.09 9.33 -2.94
CA ALA A 198 -16.29 9.89 -3.57
C ALA A 198 -17.36 8.81 -3.80
N VAL A 199 -17.00 7.67 -4.40
CA VAL A 199 -17.93 6.56 -4.62
C VAL A 199 -18.43 5.98 -3.28
N LEU A 200 -17.54 5.84 -2.28
CA LEU A 200 -17.93 5.42 -0.94
C LEU A 200 -18.94 6.40 -0.34
N GLY A 201 -18.75 7.70 -0.50
CA GLY A 201 -19.68 8.74 -0.06
C GLY A 201 -21.04 8.61 -0.69
N LEU A 202 -21.12 8.35 -2.00
CA LEU A 202 -22.39 8.13 -2.72
C LEU A 202 -23.11 6.87 -2.24
N VAL A 203 -22.37 5.77 -2.06
CA VAL A 203 -22.92 4.51 -1.51
C VAL A 203 -23.45 4.74 -0.10
N LEU A 204 -22.71 5.46 0.75
CA LEU A 204 -23.12 5.83 2.11
C LEU A 204 -24.40 6.67 2.08
N ALA A 205 -24.44 7.73 1.28
CA ALA A 205 -25.61 8.62 1.16
C ALA A 205 -26.87 7.84 0.74
N ARG A 206 -26.75 6.98 -0.29
CA ARG A 206 -27.85 6.10 -0.73
C ARG A 206 -28.34 5.18 0.37
N ARG A 207 -27.42 4.54 1.10
CA ARG A 207 -27.76 3.59 2.18
C ARG A 207 -28.36 4.28 3.39
N ALA A 208 -27.86 5.46 3.75
CA ALA A 208 -28.42 6.26 4.84
C ALA A 208 -29.87 6.66 4.51
N ARG A 209 -30.13 7.17 3.30
CA ARG A 209 -31.50 7.49 2.83
C ARG A 209 -32.42 6.29 2.86
N ALA A 210 -31.97 5.13 2.37
CA ALA A 210 -32.78 3.92 2.38
C ALA A 210 -33.09 3.42 3.81
N ALA A 211 -32.29 3.84 4.81
CA ALA A 211 -32.51 3.56 6.23
C ALA A 211 -33.27 4.68 6.97
N GLY A 212 -33.77 5.71 6.27
CA GLY A 212 -34.42 6.88 6.89
C GLY A 212 -33.48 7.83 7.62
N ALA A 213 -32.15 7.73 7.40
CA ALA A 213 -31.15 8.57 8.01
C ALA A 213 -30.69 9.70 7.05
N PRO A 214 -30.11 10.81 7.58
CA PRO A 214 -29.61 11.89 6.76
C PRO A 214 -28.50 11.44 5.78
N ALA A 215 -28.64 11.81 4.51
CA ALA A 215 -27.63 11.53 3.49
C ALA A 215 -26.42 12.47 3.53
N ARG A 216 -26.53 13.58 4.29
CA ARG A 216 -25.54 14.67 4.33
C ARG A 216 -24.11 14.18 4.57
N PRO A 217 -23.79 13.28 5.55
CA PRO A 217 -22.42 12.83 5.74
C PRO A 217 -21.81 12.17 4.48
N GLY A 218 -22.63 11.38 3.76
CA GLY A 218 -22.19 10.74 2.52
C GLY A 218 -22.00 11.72 1.36
N LEU A 219 -22.90 12.70 1.20
CA LEU A 219 -22.78 13.71 0.16
C LEU A 219 -21.58 14.64 0.39
N LEU A 220 -21.33 15.05 1.64
CA LEU A 220 -20.15 15.83 2.01
C LEU A 220 -18.87 15.04 1.74
N LEU A 221 -18.86 13.74 2.08
CA LEU A 221 -17.72 12.86 1.81
C LEU A 221 -17.47 12.70 0.30
N ALA A 222 -18.54 12.57 -0.51
CA ALA A 222 -18.42 12.48 -1.96
C ALA A 222 -17.82 13.77 -2.55
N GLY A 223 -18.32 14.93 -2.13
CA GLY A 223 -17.77 16.23 -2.54
C GLY A 223 -16.32 16.41 -2.12
N TRP A 224 -15.97 16.04 -0.88
CA TRP A 224 -14.60 16.06 -0.36
C TRP A 224 -13.65 15.20 -1.20
N GLY A 225 -14.00 13.92 -1.42
CA GLY A 225 -13.16 13.01 -2.20
C GLY A 225 -12.95 13.49 -3.63
N THR A 226 -14.01 13.96 -4.29
CA THR A 226 -13.91 14.53 -5.64
C THR A 226 -13.02 15.78 -5.64
N ALA A 227 -13.23 16.71 -4.70
CA ALA A 227 -12.43 17.93 -4.61
C ALA A 227 -10.95 17.62 -4.38
N CYS A 228 -10.61 16.68 -3.47
CA CYS A 228 -9.23 16.28 -3.24
C CYS A 228 -8.56 15.71 -4.50
N SER A 229 -9.21 14.78 -5.23
CA SER A 229 -8.64 14.24 -6.48
C SER A 229 -8.46 15.32 -7.54
N VAL A 230 -9.49 16.13 -7.78
CA VAL A 230 -9.42 17.18 -8.79
C VAL A 230 -8.33 18.19 -8.47
N LEU A 231 -8.31 18.74 -7.24
CA LEU A 231 -7.28 19.70 -6.82
C LEU A 231 -5.88 19.10 -6.83
N ALA A 232 -5.73 17.83 -6.41
CA ALA A 232 -4.44 17.15 -6.47
C ALA A 232 -3.90 17.10 -7.90
N VAL A 233 -4.68 16.55 -8.84
CA VAL A 233 -4.21 16.30 -10.21
C VAL A 233 -4.08 17.58 -11.04
N THR A 234 -4.99 18.59 -10.83
CA THR A 234 -4.98 19.79 -11.68
C THR A 234 -4.19 20.96 -11.11
N VAL A 235 -3.91 20.98 -9.81
CA VAL A 235 -3.25 22.12 -9.16
C VAL A 235 -2.02 21.69 -8.37
N VAL A 236 -2.16 20.80 -7.38
CA VAL A 236 -1.09 20.55 -6.41
C VAL A 236 0.08 19.80 -7.04
N LEU A 237 -0.19 18.69 -7.74
CA LEU A 237 0.84 17.88 -8.38
C LEU A 237 1.59 18.68 -9.45
N PRO A 238 0.94 19.37 -10.41
CA PRO A 238 1.65 20.19 -11.37
C PRO A 238 2.45 21.34 -10.73
N ALA A 239 1.90 22.01 -9.72
CA ALA A 239 2.58 23.12 -9.06
C ALA A 239 3.86 22.71 -8.29
N LEU A 240 3.93 21.48 -7.81
CA LEU A 240 5.06 20.95 -7.04
C LEU A 240 6.00 20.05 -7.84
N ASN A 241 5.57 19.61 -9.04
CA ASN A 241 6.41 18.81 -9.94
C ASN A 241 7.44 19.70 -10.64
N PRO A 242 8.72 19.32 -10.72
CA PRO A 242 9.74 20.11 -11.43
C PRO A 242 9.44 20.35 -12.92
N ALA A 243 8.71 19.44 -13.57
CA ALA A 243 8.29 19.60 -14.97
C ALA A 243 7.03 20.50 -15.15
N GLY A 244 6.36 20.89 -14.05
CA GLY A 244 5.16 21.71 -14.11
C GLY A 244 3.90 20.96 -14.58
N GLU A 245 3.92 19.64 -14.54
CA GLU A 245 2.84 18.78 -15.05
C GLU A 245 2.51 17.64 -14.10
N PHE A 246 1.38 16.96 -14.34
CA PHE A 246 1.05 15.71 -13.65
C PHE A 246 1.84 14.56 -14.30
N ALA A 247 2.82 14.02 -13.58
CA ALA A 247 3.76 13.02 -14.07
C ALA A 247 3.13 11.73 -14.64
N TYR A 248 1.87 11.46 -14.31
CA TYR A 248 1.14 10.25 -14.72
C TYR A 248 -0.03 10.56 -15.67
N ALA A 249 -0.04 11.72 -16.32
CA ALA A 249 -1.10 12.10 -17.26
C ALA A 249 -1.21 11.14 -18.46
N ASP A 250 -0.09 10.54 -18.87
CA ASP A 250 -0.01 9.55 -19.94
C ASP A 250 -0.56 8.15 -19.57
N ARG A 251 -0.82 7.92 -18.28
CA ARG A 251 -1.28 6.60 -17.77
C ARG A 251 -2.77 6.34 -18.00
N LEU A 252 -3.52 7.36 -18.34
CA LEU A 252 -4.93 7.25 -18.69
C LEU A 252 -5.28 8.36 -19.70
N ASP A 253 -5.74 7.97 -20.89
CA ASP A 253 -6.26 8.90 -21.89
C ASP A 253 -7.80 8.86 -21.92
N PRO A 254 -8.48 9.82 -21.26
CA PRO A 254 -9.93 9.88 -21.26
C PRO A 254 -10.52 10.12 -22.66
N ALA A 255 -9.80 10.82 -23.54
CA ALA A 255 -10.26 11.10 -24.88
C ALA A 255 -10.28 9.83 -25.74
N ALA A 256 -9.23 9.00 -25.65
CA ALA A 256 -9.18 7.68 -26.29
C ALA A 256 -10.29 6.75 -25.78
N VAL A 257 -10.56 6.74 -24.45
CA VAL A 257 -11.66 5.96 -23.86
C VAL A 257 -13.03 6.39 -24.41
N LEU A 258 -13.24 7.68 -24.60
CA LEU A 258 -14.50 8.22 -25.16
C LEU A 258 -14.60 7.98 -26.67
N ALA A 259 -13.49 7.99 -27.39
CA ALA A 259 -13.45 7.75 -28.84
C ALA A 259 -13.74 6.29 -29.21
N ASP A 260 -13.29 5.32 -28.39
CA ASP A 260 -13.52 3.89 -28.56
C ASP A 260 -14.00 3.21 -27.27
N PRO A 261 -15.29 3.34 -26.92
CA PRO A 261 -15.85 2.72 -25.70
C PRO A 261 -15.82 1.19 -25.73
N LEU A 262 -15.92 0.56 -26.92
CA LEU A 262 -15.88 -0.92 -27.05
C LEU A 262 -14.45 -1.42 -26.84
N GLY A 263 -13.46 -0.76 -27.41
CA GLY A 263 -12.06 -1.03 -27.15
C GLY A 263 -11.72 -0.82 -25.67
N ALA A 264 -12.21 0.22 -25.03
CA ALA A 264 -12.04 0.46 -23.61
C ALA A 264 -12.66 -0.65 -22.75
N LEU A 265 -13.87 -1.13 -23.05
CA LEU A 265 -14.47 -2.29 -22.37
C LEU A 265 -13.64 -3.56 -22.53
N THR A 266 -13.13 -3.79 -23.73
CA THR A 266 -12.23 -4.93 -23.99
C THR A 266 -10.93 -4.78 -23.20
N ALA A 267 -10.36 -3.59 -23.15
CA ALA A 267 -9.14 -3.27 -22.41
C ALA A 267 -9.27 -3.53 -20.89
N LEU A 268 -10.46 -3.56 -20.32
CA LEU A 268 -10.65 -3.92 -18.90
C LEU A 268 -10.26 -5.38 -18.59
N VAL A 269 -10.31 -6.27 -19.57
CA VAL A 269 -10.09 -7.72 -19.36
C VAL A 269 -8.95 -8.31 -20.22
N VAL A 270 -8.54 -7.62 -21.27
CA VAL A 270 -7.46 -8.03 -22.17
C VAL A 270 -6.23 -7.16 -21.92
N PRO A 271 -5.03 -7.75 -21.82
CA PRO A 271 -4.70 -9.20 -21.91
C PRO A 271 -5.17 -10.00 -20.68
N GLY A 272 -5.13 -11.34 -20.79
CA GLY A 272 -5.66 -12.27 -19.79
C GLY A 272 -5.16 -12.06 -18.35
N ARG A 273 -4.00 -11.41 -18.15
CA ARG A 273 -3.51 -10.99 -16.82
C ARG A 273 -4.48 -10.07 -16.08
N LYS A 274 -5.19 -9.20 -16.80
CA LYS A 274 -6.24 -8.35 -16.22
C LYS A 274 -7.44 -9.18 -15.76
N ALA A 275 -7.88 -10.14 -16.60
CA ALA A 275 -8.97 -11.06 -16.27
C ALA A 275 -8.63 -11.91 -15.02
N LEU A 276 -7.38 -12.34 -14.85
CA LEU A 276 -6.93 -13.05 -13.65
C LEU A 276 -7.04 -12.19 -12.39
N THR A 277 -6.75 -10.90 -12.48
CA THR A 277 -6.92 -9.97 -11.34
C THR A 277 -8.40 -9.82 -10.95
N TRP A 278 -9.30 -9.66 -11.93
CA TRP A 278 -10.74 -9.67 -11.67
C TRP A 278 -11.18 -10.97 -11.01
N LEU A 279 -10.75 -12.12 -11.54
CA LEU A 279 -11.05 -13.43 -10.98
C LEU A 279 -10.58 -13.57 -9.53
N ALA A 280 -9.32 -13.18 -9.25
CA ALA A 280 -8.77 -13.21 -7.90
C ALA A 280 -9.60 -12.38 -6.91
N LEU A 281 -10.04 -11.17 -7.31
CA LEU A 281 -10.90 -10.31 -6.49
C LEU A 281 -12.28 -10.94 -6.26
N VAL A 282 -12.89 -11.49 -7.30
CA VAL A 282 -14.22 -12.16 -7.21
C VAL A 282 -14.14 -13.37 -6.30
N LEU A 283 -13.10 -14.19 -6.41
CA LEU A 283 -12.88 -15.36 -5.55
C LEU A 283 -12.61 -14.95 -4.10
N THR A 284 -11.79 -13.93 -3.85
CA THR A 284 -11.55 -13.37 -2.51
C THR A 284 -12.85 -12.94 -1.83
N GLY A 285 -13.78 -12.35 -2.60
CA GLY A 285 -15.13 -12.00 -2.14
C GLY A 285 -16.13 -13.17 -2.13
N ALA A 286 -15.66 -14.43 -2.31
CA ALA A 286 -16.46 -15.63 -2.41
C ALA A 286 -17.63 -15.49 -3.41
N VAL A 287 -17.43 -14.73 -4.49
CA VAL A 287 -18.43 -14.31 -5.48
C VAL A 287 -19.56 -13.46 -4.87
N LEU A 288 -19.89 -13.69 -3.60
CA LEU A 288 -21.01 -13.06 -2.90
C LEU A 288 -20.83 -11.54 -2.71
N ALA A 289 -19.60 -11.06 -2.66
CA ALA A 289 -19.32 -9.62 -2.55
C ALA A 289 -19.99 -8.81 -3.67
N LEU A 290 -20.13 -9.37 -4.87
CA LEU A 290 -20.82 -8.75 -6.01
C LEU A 290 -22.30 -8.45 -5.76
N ARG A 291 -22.90 -9.05 -4.75
CA ARG A 291 -24.30 -8.77 -4.33
C ARG A 291 -24.40 -7.53 -3.44
N SER A 292 -23.29 -6.90 -3.11
CA SER A 292 -23.23 -5.70 -2.28
C SER A 292 -22.91 -4.46 -3.11
N PRO A 293 -23.63 -3.34 -2.93
CA PRO A 293 -23.26 -2.07 -3.55
C PRO A 293 -21.91 -1.54 -3.06
N LEU A 294 -21.35 -2.07 -1.95
CA LEU A 294 -20.01 -1.71 -1.49
C LEU A 294 -18.94 -2.15 -2.49
N ALA A 295 -19.20 -3.16 -3.32
CA ALA A 295 -18.28 -3.56 -4.38
C ALA A 295 -17.99 -2.41 -5.39
N LEU A 296 -18.93 -1.48 -5.56
CA LEU A 296 -18.73 -0.31 -6.42
C LEU A 296 -17.56 0.59 -5.97
N VAL A 297 -17.23 0.56 -4.68
CA VAL A 297 -16.11 1.34 -4.10
C VAL A 297 -14.75 0.89 -4.68
N ALA A 298 -14.65 -0.33 -5.20
CA ALA A 298 -13.45 -0.83 -5.87
C ALA A 298 -13.28 -0.26 -7.30
N LEU A 299 -14.35 0.23 -7.94
CA LEU A 299 -14.33 0.61 -9.35
C LEU A 299 -13.33 1.71 -9.70
N PRO A 300 -13.20 2.82 -8.97
CA PRO A 300 -12.24 3.86 -9.34
C PRO A 300 -10.82 3.30 -9.48
N THR A 301 -10.34 2.57 -8.49
CA THR A 301 -9.00 1.94 -8.51
C THR A 301 -8.87 0.91 -9.64
N LEU A 302 -9.90 0.09 -9.89
CA LEU A 302 -9.85 -0.92 -10.94
C LEU A 302 -9.90 -0.31 -12.34
N LEU A 303 -10.71 0.73 -12.55
CA LEU A 303 -10.85 1.34 -13.87
C LEU A 303 -9.54 1.97 -14.34
N TRP A 304 -8.91 2.84 -13.53
CA TRP A 304 -7.67 3.44 -13.97
C TRP A 304 -6.55 2.41 -14.19
N ARG A 305 -6.44 1.38 -13.32
CA ARG A 305 -5.46 0.30 -13.46
C ARG A 305 -5.64 -0.49 -14.75
N MET A 306 -6.87 -0.90 -15.04
CA MET A 306 -7.16 -1.75 -16.20
C MET A 306 -7.15 -0.97 -17.52
N LEU A 307 -7.43 0.33 -17.50
CA LEU A 307 -7.37 1.19 -18.68
C LEU A 307 -5.97 1.71 -18.97
N SER A 308 -5.09 1.75 -17.94
CA SER A 308 -3.69 2.15 -18.14
C SER A 308 -2.95 1.23 -19.11
N PRO A 309 -2.06 1.78 -19.97
CA PRO A 309 -1.18 0.99 -20.83
C PRO A 309 -0.07 0.26 -20.05
N GLU A 310 0.20 0.64 -18.79
CA GLU A 310 1.30 0.12 -17.98
C GLU A 310 1.03 -1.29 -17.45
N PRO A 311 1.79 -2.32 -17.91
CA PRO A 311 1.56 -3.72 -17.50
C PRO A 311 1.75 -3.98 -16.00
N GLY A 312 2.56 -3.18 -15.33
CA GLY A 312 2.80 -3.28 -13.88
C GLY A 312 1.53 -3.09 -13.05
N TYR A 313 0.56 -2.32 -13.55
CA TYR A 313 -0.70 -2.06 -12.83
C TYR A 313 -1.73 -3.19 -12.93
N TRP A 314 -1.63 -4.08 -13.93
CA TRP A 314 -2.71 -5.04 -14.25
C TRP A 314 -2.76 -6.25 -13.32
N GLY A 315 -1.60 -6.65 -12.79
CA GLY A 315 -1.45 -7.90 -12.05
C GLY A 315 -1.77 -7.83 -10.57
N THR A 316 -1.50 -8.95 -9.88
CA THR A 316 -1.70 -9.12 -8.44
C THR A 316 -0.41 -8.93 -7.62
N GLY A 317 0.74 -8.76 -8.27
CA GLY A 317 2.06 -8.83 -7.63
C GLY A 317 2.56 -7.55 -6.98
N TRP A 318 1.85 -6.42 -7.10
CA TRP A 318 2.22 -5.13 -6.53
C TRP A 318 1.21 -4.66 -5.47
N HIS A 319 1.48 -3.55 -4.82
CA HIS A 319 0.65 -2.95 -3.77
C HIS A 319 -0.76 -2.48 -4.21
N TYR A 320 -1.02 -2.37 -5.52
CA TYR A 320 -2.25 -1.78 -6.07
C TYR A 320 -3.55 -2.49 -5.67
N SER A 321 -3.48 -3.77 -5.27
CA SER A 321 -4.67 -4.50 -4.80
C SER A 321 -4.91 -4.36 -3.30
N ALA A 322 -4.00 -3.77 -2.52
CA ALA A 322 -4.13 -3.69 -1.05
C ALA A 322 -5.41 -2.97 -0.62
N VAL A 323 -5.71 -1.81 -1.20
CA VAL A 323 -6.91 -1.00 -0.90
C VAL A 323 -8.20 -1.69 -1.29
N LEU A 324 -8.13 -2.66 -2.21
CA LEU A 324 -9.30 -3.44 -2.66
C LEU A 324 -9.69 -4.54 -1.66
N MET A 325 -8.75 -5.04 -0.85
CA MET A 325 -9.02 -6.14 0.09
C MET A 325 -10.07 -5.78 1.13
N PRO A 326 -9.96 -4.67 1.88
CA PRO A 326 -11.01 -4.25 2.81
C PRO A 326 -12.35 -3.98 2.10
N VAL A 327 -12.34 -3.47 0.86
CA VAL A 327 -13.56 -3.23 0.08
C VAL A 327 -14.28 -4.54 -0.22
N VAL A 328 -13.57 -5.52 -0.76
CA VAL A 328 -14.13 -6.82 -1.15
C VAL A 328 -14.63 -7.59 0.08
N LEU A 329 -13.87 -7.61 1.18
CA LEU A 329 -14.28 -8.34 2.41
C LEU A 329 -15.42 -7.63 3.14
N ALA A 330 -15.48 -6.31 3.14
CA ALA A 330 -16.63 -5.58 3.69
C ALA A 330 -17.88 -5.74 2.81
N ALA A 331 -17.73 -5.79 1.48
CA ALA A 331 -18.81 -6.10 0.56
C ALA A 331 -19.34 -7.54 0.80
N LEU A 332 -18.46 -8.51 1.03
CA LEU A 332 -18.82 -9.86 1.42
C LEU A 332 -19.59 -9.86 2.76
N LEU A 333 -19.06 -9.16 3.78
CA LEU A 333 -19.72 -9.04 5.09
C LEU A 333 -21.16 -8.49 4.93
N ASP A 334 -21.32 -7.41 4.17
CA ASP A 334 -22.64 -6.81 3.91
C ASP A 334 -23.58 -7.78 3.17
N ALA A 335 -23.11 -8.49 2.15
CA ALA A 335 -23.89 -9.50 1.45
C ALA A 335 -24.32 -10.65 2.37
N VAL A 336 -23.38 -11.14 3.20
CA VAL A 336 -23.64 -12.22 4.18
C VAL A 336 -24.69 -11.81 5.21
N VAL A 337 -24.60 -10.60 5.76
CA VAL A 337 -25.62 -10.08 6.72
C VAL A 337 -27.01 -10.10 6.08
N ARG A 338 -27.15 -9.65 4.84
CA ARG A 338 -28.45 -9.65 4.13
C ARG A 338 -28.92 -11.04 3.76
N LEU A 339 -28.01 -11.93 3.33
CA LEU A 339 -28.35 -13.32 3.01
C LEU A 339 -28.83 -14.09 4.23
N ARG A 340 -28.20 -13.90 5.39
CA ARG A 340 -28.62 -14.54 6.65
C ARG A 340 -29.97 -14.05 7.17
N ALA A 341 -30.35 -12.82 6.84
CA ALA A 341 -31.67 -12.27 7.16
C ALA A 341 -32.76 -12.65 6.15
N SER A 342 -32.45 -13.42 5.11
CA SER A 342 -33.38 -13.83 4.08
C SER A 342 -34.33 -14.92 4.60
N ARG A 343 -35.59 -14.94 4.09
CA ARG A 343 -36.55 -16.01 4.32
C ARG A 343 -36.27 -17.28 3.51
N ARG A 344 -35.37 -17.21 2.51
CA ARG A 344 -35.03 -18.33 1.60
C ARG A 344 -33.95 -19.20 2.24
N PRO A 345 -34.18 -20.50 2.53
CA PRO A 345 -33.19 -21.35 3.19
C PRO A 345 -31.87 -21.46 2.45
N GLY A 346 -31.87 -21.50 1.10
CA GLY A 346 -30.68 -21.52 0.28
C GLY A 346 -29.83 -20.25 0.43
N ALA A 347 -30.48 -19.09 0.52
CA ALA A 347 -29.75 -17.81 0.75
C ALA A 347 -29.08 -17.80 2.14
N VAL A 348 -29.77 -18.32 3.17
CA VAL A 348 -29.19 -18.43 4.52
C VAL A 348 -27.99 -19.37 4.54
N ARG A 349 -28.05 -20.52 3.82
CA ARG A 349 -26.92 -21.46 3.69
C ARG A 349 -25.71 -20.79 3.01
N LEU A 350 -25.95 -20.09 1.90
CA LEU A 350 -24.91 -19.32 1.22
C LEU A 350 -24.29 -18.25 2.14
N GLY A 351 -25.13 -17.51 2.88
CA GLY A 351 -24.66 -16.52 3.84
C GLY A 351 -23.86 -17.13 5.00
N ARG A 352 -24.12 -18.38 5.39
CA ARG A 352 -23.32 -19.09 6.40
C ARG A 352 -21.99 -19.58 5.83
N ALA A 353 -21.95 -20.00 4.58
CA ALA A 353 -20.75 -20.51 3.91
C ALA A 353 -19.77 -19.39 3.49
N GLY A 354 -20.28 -18.20 3.14
CA GLY A 354 -19.47 -17.10 2.57
C GLY A 354 -18.17 -16.78 3.30
N PRO A 355 -18.16 -16.53 4.62
CA PRO A 355 -16.95 -16.24 5.37
C PRO A 355 -15.88 -17.35 5.29
N TRP A 356 -16.33 -18.60 5.33
CA TRP A 356 -15.46 -19.77 5.26
C TRP A 356 -14.94 -20.02 3.85
N ALA A 357 -15.75 -19.76 2.82
CA ALA A 357 -15.31 -19.82 1.43
C ALA A 357 -14.21 -18.77 1.15
N ALA A 358 -14.36 -17.53 1.63
CA ALA A 358 -13.32 -16.51 1.51
C ALA A 358 -12.02 -16.92 2.22
N LEU A 359 -12.11 -17.47 3.43
CA LEU A 359 -10.94 -18.00 4.15
C LEU A 359 -10.31 -19.17 3.37
N GLY A 360 -11.13 -20.10 2.85
CA GLY A 360 -10.65 -21.20 2.01
C GLY A 360 -9.89 -20.72 0.78
N VAL A 361 -10.39 -19.70 0.08
CA VAL A 361 -9.68 -19.09 -1.05
C VAL A 361 -8.34 -18.50 -0.61
N ALA A 362 -8.31 -17.75 0.49
CA ALA A 362 -7.07 -17.16 1.01
C ALA A 362 -6.02 -18.24 1.36
N LEU A 363 -6.46 -19.36 1.97
CA LEU A 363 -5.58 -20.48 2.33
C LEU A 363 -5.08 -21.25 1.10
N VAL A 364 -5.94 -21.45 0.08
CA VAL A 364 -5.54 -22.11 -1.19
C VAL A 364 -4.51 -21.28 -1.94
N LEU A 365 -4.63 -19.95 -1.91
CA LEU A 365 -3.70 -19.06 -2.58
C LEU A 365 -2.41 -18.80 -1.78
N LEU A 366 -2.40 -19.09 -0.47
CA LEU A 366 -1.29 -18.80 0.44
C LEU A 366 0.08 -19.31 -0.05
N PRO A 367 0.22 -20.57 -0.52
CA PRO A 367 1.53 -21.07 -0.96
C PRO A 367 2.13 -20.35 -2.17
N ALA A 368 1.30 -19.68 -2.96
CA ALA A 368 1.73 -18.92 -4.14
C ALA A 368 2.03 -17.45 -3.84
N HIS A 369 1.96 -17.05 -2.58
CA HIS A 369 2.12 -15.67 -2.12
C HIS A 369 3.15 -15.58 -0.99
N PRO A 370 3.67 -14.39 -0.67
CA PRO A 370 4.79 -14.15 0.26
C PRO A 370 4.75 -14.92 1.58
N LEU A 371 3.59 -15.03 2.23
CA LEU A 371 3.50 -15.80 3.48
C LEU A 371 3.73 -17.31 3.29
N GLY A 372 3.64 -17.83 2.06
CA GLY A 372 4.03 -19.20 1.73
C GLY A 372 5.52 -19.45 1.96
N ASP A 373 6.35 -18.43 1.76
CA ASP A 373 7.80 -18.50 1.97
C ASP A 373 8.15 -18.88 3.43
N LEU A 374 7.26 -18.58 4.39
CA LEU A 374 7.48 -18.95 5.79
C LEU A 374 7.58 -20.47 6.01
N ALA A 375 7.08 -21.26 5.06
CA ALA A 375 7.23 -22.73 5.06
C ALA A 375 8.46 -23.21 4.29
N ASP A 376 9.15 -22.34 3.54
CA ASP A 376 10.35 -22.69 2.78
C ASP A 376 11.63 -22.50 3.63
N PRO A 377 12.43 -23.56 3.90
CA PRO A 377 13.71 -23.43 4.57
C PRO A 377 14.70 -22.47 3.90
N ALA A 378 14.57 -22.25 2.59
CA ALA A 378 15.42 -21.31 1.85
C ALA A 378 15.18 -19.86 2.29
N ALA A 379 13.96 -19.50 2.72
CA ALA A 379 13.63 -18.16 3.19
C ALA A 379 14.40 -17.75 4.46
N TYR A 380 14.96 -18.71 5.20
CA TYR A 380 15.71 -18.49 6.44
C TYR A 380 17.22 -18.36 6.23
N ARG A 381 17.69 -18.53 4.99
CA ARG A 381 19.12 -18.37 4.69
C ARG A 381 19.47 -16.88 4.68
N PRO A 382 20.50 -16.46 5.43
CA PRO A 382 20.95 -15.07 5.39
C PRO A 382 21.56 -14.73 4.03
N ASP A 383 21.60 -13.44 3.71
CA ASP A 383 22.38 -12.96 2.57
C ASP A 383 23.86 -13.37 2.74
N PRO A 384 24.45 -14.13 1.80
CA PRO A 384 25.85 -14.55 1.90
C PRO A 384 26.81 -13.35 1.89
N ARG A 385 26.40 -12.21 1.35
CA ARG A 385 27.18 -10.97 1.29
C ARG A 385 26.82 -9.97 2.40
N ALA A 386 26.07 -10.38 3.42
CA ALA A 386 25.62 -9.49 4.51
C ALA A 386 26.80 -8.78 5.19
N ALA A 387 27.88 -9.52 5.49
CA ALA A 387 29.06 -8.95 6.13
C ALA A 387 29.76 -7.89 5.25
N ALA A 388 29.86 -8.12 3.95
CA ALA A 388 30.44 -7.16 3.01
C ALA A 388 29.58 -5.90 2.88
N LYS A 389 28.25 -6.07 2.79
CA LYS A 389 27.30 -4.95 2.80
C LYS A 389 27.41 -4.11 4.07
N GLU A 390 27.44 -4.73 5.24
CA GLU A 390 27.61 -4.02 6.52
C GLU A 390 28.95 -3.29 6.61
N ALA A 391 30.03 -3.89 6.10
CA ALA A 391 31.34 -3.27 6.08
C ALA A 391 31.38 -2.03 5.16
N VAL A 392 30.65 -2.04 4.03
CA VAL A 392 30.49 -0.87 3.14
C VAL A 392 29.62 0.20 3.80
N LEU A 393 28.50 -0.19 4.42
CA LEU A 393 27.64 0.74 5.16
C LEU A 393 28.40 1.45 6.28
N ALA A 394 29.23 0.72 7.03
CA ALA A 394 30.05 1.26 8.12
C ALA A 394 31.14 2.23 7.62
N ALA A 395 31.64 2.01 6.40
CA ALA A 395 32.65 2.88 5.79
C ALA A 395 32.10 4.23 5.30
N VAL A 396 30.77 4.37 5.14
CA VAL A 396 30.14 5.63 4.74
C VAL A 396 30.02 6.56 5.95
N PRO A 397 30.66 7.76 5.93
CA PRO A 397 30.56 8.75 7.01
C PRO A 397 29.12 9.26 7.19
N GLU A 398 28.76 9.65 8.41
CA GLU A 398 27.49 10.32 8.66
C GLU A 398 27.42 11.66 7.93
N GLY A 399 26.27 11.93 7.30
CA GLY A 399 26.03 13.17 6.56
C GLY A 399 26.73 13.24 5.19
N ALA A 400 27.48 12.21 4.79
CA ALA A 400 28.08 12.18 3.46
C ALA A 400 27.00 12.15 2.36
N SER A 401 27.28 12.82 1.22
CA SER A 401 26.49 12.67 0.01
C SER A 401 26.91 11.39 -0.73
N VAL A 402 25.96 10.50 -0.99
CA VAL A 402 26.22 9.16 -1.55
C VAL A 402 25.31 8.89 -2.72
N ALA A 403 25.87 8.54 -3.88
CA ALA A 403 25.10 7.95 -4.96
C ALA A 403 25.26 6.43 -4.95
N THR A 404 24.17 5.68 -5.02
CA THR A 404 24.19 4.21 -4.97
C THR A 404 23.09 3.58 -5.82
N ASP A 405 23.25 2.29 -6.12
CA ASP A 405 22.20 1.48 -6.73
C ASP A 405 21.14 1.02 -5.71
N LEU A 406 20.13 0.28 -6.19
CA LEU A 406 18.99 -0.14 -5.35
C LEU A 406 19.41 -0.97 -4.14
N THR A 407 20.52 -1.70 -4.20
CA THR A 407 20.92 -2.69 -3.19
C THR A 407 21.08 -2.08 -1.79
N LEU A 408 21.64 -0.86 -1.71
CA LEU A 408 21.97 -0.22 -0.43
C LEU A 408 21.17 1.06 -0.15
N LEU A 409 20.33 1.54 -1.08
CA LEU A 409 19.59 2.80 -0.96
C LEU A 409 18.96 2.98 0.42
N HIS A 410 18.03 2.09 0.79
CA HIS A 410 17.25 2.20 2.03
C HIS A 410 18.09 2.03 3.30
N ARG A 411 19.24 1.34 3.22
CA ARG A 411 20.17 1.13 4.33
C ARG A 411 21.05 2.36 4.59
N LEU A 412 21.34 3.15 3.55
CA LEU A 412 22.16 4.37 3.62
C LEU A 412 21.35 5.59 4.04
N VAL A 413 20.07 5.69 3.68
CA VAL A 413 19.21 6.83 3.99
C VAL A 413 19.25 7.27 5.46
N PRO A 414 19.28 6.39 6.48
CA PRO A 414 19.31 6.83 7.87
C PRO A 414 20.57 7.64 8.28
N ARG A 415 21.66 7.53 7.52
CA ARG A 415 22.95 8.13 7.89
C ARG A 415 23.57 9.04 6.85
N ALA A 416 23.14 8.98 5.61
CA ALA A 416 23.74 9.71 4.48
C ALA A 416 22.66 10.48 3.69
N GLU A 417 23.08 11.47 2.91
CA GLU A 417 22.27 12.07 1.87
C GLU A 417 22.37 11.20 0.61
N VAL A 418 21.29 10.47 0.30
CA VAL A 418 21.36 9.39 -0.69
C VAL A 418 20.69 9.80 -1.99
N HIS A 419 21.41 9.58 -3.09
CA HIS A 419 20.97 9.74 -4.47
C HIS A 419 20.94 8.38 -5.17
N TRP A 420 20.00 8.20 -6.09
CA TRP A 420 19.98 7.01 -6.94
C TRP A 420 20.84 7.21 -8.18
N LEU A 421 21.69 6.24 -8.49
CA LEU A 421 22.56 6.29 -9.67
C LEU A 421 21.82 6.44 -11.01
N GLY A 422 20.55 6.10 -11.08
CA GLY A 422 19.70 6.31 -12.25
C GLY A 422 19.17 7.73 -12.44
N SER A 423 19.20 8.59 -11.41
CA SER A 423 18.79 9.99 -11.51
C SER A 423 19.79 10.79 -12.33
N THR A 424 19.31 11.81 -13.06
CA THR A 424 20.14 12.72 -13.87
C THR A 424 20.16 14.11 -13.25
N GLY A 425 21.28 14.83 -13.38
CA GLY A 425 21.38 16.21 -12.89
C GLY A 425 21.71 16.34 -11.40
N ASP A 426 21.96 15.24 -10.70
CA ASP A 426 22.41 15.28 -9.32
C ASP A 426 23.82 15.88 -9.20
N PRO A 427 24.14 16.61 -8.10
CA PRO A 427 25.47 17.11 -7.83
C PRO A 427 26.46 15.95 -7.63
N ALA A 428 27.75 16.19 -7.88
CA ALA A 428 28.80 15.21 -7.66
C ALA A 428 28.83 14.79 -6.17
N PRO A 429 28.51 13.51 -5.84
CA PRO A 429 28.47 13.02 -4.47
C PRO A 429 29.89 12.88 -3.88
N ASP A 430 29.99 12.80 -2.56
CA ASP A 430 31.26 12.52 -1.89
C ASP A 430 31.70 11.08 -2.12
N LEU A 431 30.73 10.15 -2.17
CA LEU A 431 30.97 8.73 -2.42
C LEU A 431 30.02 8.19 -3.49
N VAL A 432 30.53 7.26 -4.30
CA VAL A 432 29.72 6.42 -5.18
C VAL A 432 29.88 4.97 -4.77
N VAL A 433 28.76 4.28 -4.54
CA VAL A 433 28.72 2.89 -4.10
C VAL A 433 27.95 2.05 -5.12
N VAL A 434 28.62 1.04 -5.68
CA VAL A 434 28.06 0.16 -6.70
C VAL A 434 28.14 -1.30 -6.26
N ASP A 435 27.03 -2.03 -6.33
CA ASP A 435 26.99 -3.48 -6.22
C ASP A 435 27.04 -4.11 -7.62
N ARG A 436 28.23 -4.54 -8.07
CA ARG A 436 28.40 -5.19 -9.38
C ARG A 436 27.69 -6.53 -9.52
N ALA A 437 27.32 -7.18 -8.42
CA ALA A 437 26.52 -8.41 -8.40
C ALA A 437 25.03 -8.15 -8.20
N GLY A 438 24.60 -6.90 -8.06
CA GLY A 438 23.21 -6.50 -7.90
C GLY A 438 22.39 -6.77 -9.16
N THR A 439 21.21 -7.38 -9.02
CA THR A 439 20.30 -7.63 -10.14
C THR A 439 19.48 -6.41 -10.54
N ALA A 440 19.47 -5.37 -9.70
CA ALA A 440 18.67 -4.16 -9.87
C ALA A 440 19.37 -3.04 -10.65
N TRP A 441 20.51 -3.30 -11.28
CA TRP A 441 21.27 -2.31 -12.03
C TRP A 441 20.56 -1.87 -13.33
N GLY A 442 19.68 -2.66 -13.89
CA GLY A 442 19.00 -2.38 -15.17
C GLY A 442 19.87 -2.57 -16.40
N GLY A 443 21.09 -3.10 -16.26
CA GLY A 443 22.08 -3.36 -17.30
C GLY A 443 23.35 -3.95 -16.70
N SER A 444 24.48 -3.87 -17.43
CA SER A 444 25.77 -4.28 -16.88
C SER A 444 26.34 -3.17 -15.99
N PRO A 445 26.71 -3.45 -14.73
CA PRO A 445 27.36 -2.48 -13.87
C PRO A 445 28.75 -2.10 -14.44
N PRO A 446 29.26 -0.89 -14.16
CA PRO A 446 30.55 -0.45 -14.70
C PRO A 446 31.69 -1.30 -14.18
N GLY A 447 32.59 -1.70 -15.08
CA GLY A 447 33.83 -2.42 -14.71
C GLY A 447 34.79 -1.55 -13.91
N ASP A 448 35.00 -0.29 -14.35
CA ASP A 448 35.72 0.76 -13.62
C ASP A 448 34.72 1.80 -13.09
N VAL A 449 34.46 1.73 -11.78
CA VAL A 449 33.49 2.60 -11.11
C VAL A 449 34.03 4.02 -10.96
N ALA A 450 35.35 4.19 -10.80
CA ALA A 450 35.97 5.51 -10.66
C ALA A 450 35.88 6.30 -11.98
N ALA A 451 36.27 5.67 -13.08
CA ALA A 451 36.19 6.29 -14.43
C ALA A 451 34.70 6.56 -14.80
N TRP A 452 33.79 5.66 -14.47
CA TRP A 452 32.36 5.87 -14.68
C TRP A 452 31.81 7.07 -13.88
N ALA A 453 32.20 7.19 -12.60
CA ALA A 453 31.78 8.28 -11.74
C ALA A 453 32.36 9.63 -12.23
N GLU A 454 33.60 9.65 -12.64
CA GLU A 454 34.24 10.84 -13.24
C GLU A 454 33.51 11.31 -14.50
N GLN A 455 33.22 10.39 -15.43
CA GLN A 455 32.45 10.69 -16.63
C GLN A 455 31.05 11.24 -16.31
N ARG A 456 30.40 10.65 -15.28
CA ARG A 456 29.03 11.00 -14.93
C ARG A 456 28.90 12.33 -14.21
N TYR A 457 29.81 12.62 -13.28
CA TYR A 457 29.69 13.77 -12.36
C TYR A 457 30.66 14.87 -12.66
N GLY A 458 31.62 14.69 -13.59
CA GLY A 458 32.63 15.69 -13.95
C GLY A 458 33.63 16.00 -12.81
N ALA A 459 33.81 15.08 -11.86
CA ALA A 459 34.73 15.20 -10.73
C ALA A 459 35.60 13.95 -10.65
N ALA A 460 36.87 14.06 -10.24
CA ALA A 460 37.75 12.92 -10.09
C ALA A 460 37.38 12.07 -8.88
N TYR A 461 37.43 10.74 -9.04
CA TYR A 461 37.16 9.75 -8.00
C TYR A 461 38.28 8.73 -7.91
N GLU A 462 38.56 8.27 -6.68
CA GLU A 462 39.55 7.24 -6.40
C GLU A 462 38.91 6.06 -5.67
N PRO A 463 39.41 4.83 -5.92
CA PRO A 463 38.95 3.63 -5.17
C PRO A 463 39.22 3.80 -3.69
N VAL A 464 38.17 3.59 -2.86
CA VAL A 464 38.24 3.62 -1.39
C VAL A 464 38.17 2.19 -0.85
N ARG A 465 37.27 1.37 -1.40
CA ARG A 465 37.06 0.00 -0.96
C ARG A 465 36.47 -0.85 -2.07
N GLU A 466 36.93 -2.10 -2.14
CA GLU A 466 36.29 -3.14 -2.94
C GLU A 466 36.20 -4.43 -2.11
N GLN A 467 35.02 -5.01 -2.02
CA GLN A 467 34.76 -6.25 -1.27
C GLN A 467 33.55 -6.99 -1.85
N GLU A 468 33.71 -8.25 -2.25
CA GLU A 468 32.63 -9.12 -2.73
C GLU A 468 31.69 -8.45 -3.77
N HIS A 469 32.29 -7.82 -4.79
CA HIS A 469 31.61 -7.07 -5.85
C HIS A 469 30.97 -5.72 -5.42
N LEU A 470 31.10 -5.31 -4.16
CA LEU A 470 30.76 -3.98 -3.70
C LEU A 470 31.96 -3.06 -3.89
N VAL A 471 31.78 -1.97 -4.64
CA VAL A 471 32.84 -1.01 -4.93
C VAL A 471 32.44 0.36 -4.40
N VAL A 472 33.33 0.97 -3.62
CA VAL A 472 33.19 2.34 -3.10
C VAL A 472 34.29 3.18 -3.70
N VAL A 473 33.93 4.29 -4.34
CA VAL A 473 34.88 5.30 -4.79
C VAL A 473 34.56 6.63 -4.14
N GLY A 474 35.62 7.38 -3.78
CA GLY A 474 35.53 8.67 -3.11
C GLY A 474 35.99 9.81 -4.02
N ARG A 475 35.30 10.95 -3.93
CA ARG A 475 35.67 12.14 -4.70
C ARG A 475 36.99 12.75 -4.17
N THR A 476 37.95 12.99 -5.07
CA THR A 476 39.21 13.60 -4.71
C THR A 476 39.08 15.12 -4.51
N GLY A 477 40.00 15.72 -3.74
CA GLY A 477 40.08 17.19 -3.57
C GLY A 477 39.08 17.81 -2.57
N ARG A 478 38.26 17.04 -1.90
CA ARG A 478 37.49 17.45 -0.72
C ARG A 478 38.06 16.77 0.52
N ALA A 479 38.39 17.54 1.57
CA ALA A 479 38.64 16.96 2.89
C ALA A 479 37.33 16.40 3.42
N GLY A 480 36.94 15.22 2.94
CA GLY A 480 35.84 14.44 3.55
C GLY A 480 36.30 13.98 4.95
N PRO A 481 35.36 13.74 5.89
CA PRO A 481 35.72 13.12 7.15
C PRO A 481 36.46 11.80 6.85
N PRO A 482 37.53 11.46 7.60
CA PRO A 482 38.32 10.27 7.33
C PRO A 482 37.45 9.03 7.36
N VAL A 483 37.53 8.25 6.28
CA VAL A 483 36.92 6.92 6.21
C VAL A 483 37.63 6.06 7.25
N ARG A 484 36.93 5.65 8.32
CA ARG A 484 37.48 4.78 9.39
C ARG A 484 37.37 3.31 9.02
#